data_1761fc0d3b21bcf98cf9eb3e413ea7f2
#
_entry.id   1761fc0d3b21bcf98cf9eb3e413ea7f2
#
_cell.length_a   1.000
_cell.length_b   1.000
_cell.length_c   1.000
_cell.angle_alpha   90.00
_cell.angle_beta   90.00
_cell.angle_gamma   90.00
#
_symmetry.space_group_name_H-M   'P 1'
#
loop_
_entity.id
_entity.type
_entity.pdbx_description
1 polymer ?
#
loop_
_entity_poly.entity_id
_entity_poly.type
_entity_poly.pdbx_seq_one_letter_code
_entity_poly.pdbx_strand_id
1 'polypeptide(L)'
;TTEIYTLSLHDALPISTQRLDVMSGGRYSLHHDDSKQGNAKSGLGLQVLDSWTGKRRETQTLSGGETFMASLALALGLADVISHHSGAVDMQTLFVDEGFGSLDAETLEEVMLALENLRAGGRTIGLVSHVAEMKQRITNRISVVKTQHGSTIEREGAVILAG
;
A
#
# COMPACT_ATOMS: atom_id res chain seq x y z
N THR A 1 -27.16 -9.36 20.98
CA THR A 1 -26.03 -10.29 20.73
C THR A 1 -25.04 -9.54 19.86
N THR A 2 -23.94 -9.06 20.46
CA THR A 2 -22.88 -8.37 19.73
C THR A 2 -22.02 -9.45 19.10
N GLU A 3 -22.17 -9.67 17.80
CA GLU A 3 -21.27 -10.52 17.05
C GLU A 3 -19.93 -9.78 16.91
N ILE A 4 -18.91 -10.30 17.57
CA ILE A 4 -17.53 -9.83 17.40
C ILE A 4 -17.00 -10.53 16.15
N TYR A 5 -17.02 -9.81 15.02
CA TYR A 5 -16.39 -10.29 13.81
C TYR A 5 -14.88 -10.19 14.00
N THR A 6 -14.22 -11.33 14.17
CA THR A 6 -12.76 -11.40 14.12
C THR A 6 -12.34 -11.24 12.67
N LEU A 7 -11.75 -10.10 12.34
CA LEU A 7 -11.12 -9.90 11.04
C LEU A 7 -10.02 -10.96 10.85
N SER A 8 -10.22 -11.82 9.88
CA SER A 8 -9.28 -12.89 9.58
C SER A 8 -8.33 -12.47 8.47
N LEU A 9 -7.04 -12.77 8.63
CA LEU A 9 -6.07 -12.67 7.56
C LEU A 9 -6.52 -13.46 6.32
N HIS A 10 -7.23 -14.57 6.51
CA HIS A 10 -7.78 -15.40 5.44
C HIS A 10 -8.77 -14.65 4.57
N ASP A 11 -9.55 -13.70 5.13
CA ASP A 11 -10.51 -12.91 4.37
C ASP A 11 -9.82 -11.82 3.54
N ALA A 12 -8.73 -11.23 4.08
CA ALA A 12 -7.97 -10.19 3.41
C ALA A 12 -7.02 -10.75 2.33
N LEU A 13 -6.53 -11.97 2.50
CA LEU A 13 -5.48 -12.53 1.64
C LEU A 13 -5.85 -12.64 0.16
N PRO A 14 -7.06 -13.12 -0.23
CA PRO A 14 -7.46 -13.17 -1.64
C PRO A 14 -7.48 -11.78 -2.30
N ILE A 15 -8.03 -10.78 -1.61
CA ILE A 15 -8.10 -9.40 -2.09
C ILE A 15 -6.70 -8.80 -2.20
N SER A 16 -5.87 -9.01 -1.18
CA SER A 16 -4.48 -8.54 -1.16
C SER A 16 -3.65 -9.18 -2.27
N THR A 17 -3.85 -10.48 -2.52
CA THR A 17 -3.18 -11.21 -3.59
C THR A 17 -3.54 -10.64 -4.96
N GLN A 18 -4.82 -10.40 -5.22
CA GLN A 18 -5.28 -9.79 -6.47
C GLN A 18 -4.69 -8.38 -6.66
N ARG A 19 -4.60 -7.60 -5.58
CA ARG A 19 -4.00 -6.26 -5.64
C ARG A 19 -2.50 -6.32 -5.93
N LEU A 20 -1.77 -7.22 -5.25
CA LEU A 20 -0.34 -7.40 -5.49
C LEU A 20 -0.05 -7.88 -6.91
N ASP A 21 -0.86 -8.79 -7.43
CA ASP A 21 -0.79 -9.27 -8.80
C ASP A 21 -0.91 -8.12 -9.80
N VAL A 22 -1.93 -7.28 -9.65
CA VAL A 22 -2.13 -6.09 -10.50
C VAL A 22 -0.98 -5.10 -10.37
N MET A 23 -0.53 -4.81 -9.14
CA MET A 23 0.54 -3.85 -8.85
C MET A 23 1.89 -4.29 -9.39
N SER A 24 2.15 -5.59 -9.45
CA SER A 24 3.40 -6.19 -9.91
C SER A 24 3.36 -6.69 -11.35
N GLY A 25 2.33 -6.33 -12.12
CA GLY A 25 2.17 -6.79 -13.49
C GLY A 25 2.08 -8.31 -13.63
N GLY A 26 1.47 -9.01 -12.66
CA GLY A 26 1.32 -10.47 -12.65
C GLY A 26 2.51 -11.23 -12.08
N ARG A 27 3.52 -10.53 -11.54
CA ARG A 27 4.74 -11.16 -11.07
C ARG A 27 4.63 -11.74 -9.67
N TYR A 28 3.99 -11.04 -8.73
CA TYR A 28 3.96 -11.43 -7.32
C TYR A 28 2.56 -11.76 -6.84
N SER A 29 2.44 -12.80 -6.00
CA SER A 29 1.22 -13.14 -5.29
C SER A 29 1.48 -13.48 -3.83
N LEU A 30 0.53 -13.13 -2.94
CA LEU A 30 0.61 -13.42 -1.51
C LEU A 30 0.08 -14.82 -1.21
N HIS A 31 0.77 -15.54 -0.35
CA HIS A 31 0.38 -16.85 0.13
C HIS A 31 0.52 -16.94 1.65
N HIS A 32 -0.31 -17.74 2.27
CA HIS A 32 -0.20 -18.07 3.69
C HIS A 32 0.31 -19.50 3.85
N ASP A 33 1.25 -19.70 4.78
CA ASP A 33 1.80 -21.01 5.13
C ASP A 33 1.32 -21.41 6.52
N ASP A 34 0.24 -22.20 6.55
CA ASP A 34 -0.38 -22.70 7.79
C ASP A 34 0.55 -23.65 8.58
N SER A 35 1.55 -24.24 7.94
CA SER A 35 2.46 -25.20 8.58
C SER A 35 3.36 -24.57 9.64
N LYS A 36 3.50 -23.25 9.65
CA LYS A 36 4.37 -22.48 10.54
C LYS A 36 3.68 -21.90 11.79
N GLN A 37 2.42 -22.20 12.03
CA GLN A 37 1.62 -21.66 13.14
C GLN A 37 2.17 -21.94 14.56
N GLY A 38 3.26 -22.68 14.72
CA GLY A 38 3.83 -23.03 16.02
C GLY A 38 5.08 -22.25 16.47
N ASN A 39 5.70 -21.46 15.61
CA ASN A 39 6.94 -20.74 15.93
C ASN A 39 6.73 -19.22 15.97
N ALA A 40 6.71 -18.66 17.17
CA ALA A 40 6.53 -17.22 17.47
C ALA A 40 7.55 -16.27 16.80
N LYS A 41 8.43 -16.74 15.93
CA LYS A 41 9.45 -15.96 15.22
C LYS A 41 9.18 -15.76 13.72
N SER A 42 8.11 -16.32 13.17
CA SER A 42 7.91 -16.34 11.70
C SER A 42 6.79 -15.41 11.19
N GLY A 43 6.54 -14.32 11.85
CA GLY A 43 5.54 -13.33 11.40
C GLY A 43 4.14 -13.97 11.24
N LEU A 44 3.35 -13.45 10.29
CA LEU A 44 1.99 -13.93 9.99
C LEU A 44 1.97 -15.18 9.09
N GLY A 45 3.09 -15.88 8.89
CA GLY A 45 3.18 -17.00 7.94
C GLY A 45 3.02 -16.56 6.47
N LEU A 46 3.20 -15.28 6.19
CA LEU A 46 3.08 -14.76 4.84
C LEU A 46 4.32 -15.04 3.99
N GLN A 47 4.08 -15.48 2.77
CA GLN A 47 5.09 -15.70 1.74
C GLN A 47 4.66 -14.98 0.45
N VAL A 48 5.64 -14.63 -0.36
CA VAL A 48 5.42 -14.09 -1.71
C VAL A 48 5.89 -15.12 -2.73
N LEU A 49 5.01 -15.51 -3.64
CA LEU A 49 5.36 -16.30 -4.80
C LEU A 49 5.80 -15.35 -5.92
N ASP A 50 7.02 -15.53 -6.42
CA ASP A 50 7.50 -14.90 -7.65
C ASP A 50 7.19 -15.83 -8.83
N SER A 51 6.24 -15.44 -9.67
CA SER A 51 5.76 -16.22 -10.82
C SER A 51 6.85 -16.40 -11.90
N TRP A 52 7.83 -15.49 -11.97
CA TRP A 52 8.92 -15.59 -12.94
C TRP A 52 9.92 -16.68 -12.56
N THR A 53 10.17 -16.86 -11.28
CA THR A 53 11.11 -17.87 -10.78
C THR A 53 10.41 -19.13 -10.28
N GLY A 54 9.08 -19.09 -10.07
CA GLY A 54 8.29 -20.16 -9.48
C GLY A 54 8.60 -20.42 -8.00
N LYS A 55 9.33 -19.51 -7.34
CA LYS A 55 9.78 -19.67 -5.96
C LYS A 55 8.93 -18.90 -4.96
N ARG A 56 8.58 -19.55 -3.85
CA ARG A 56 8.02 -18.88 -2.68
C ARG A 56 9.15 -18.34 -1.82
N ARG A 57 9.01 -17.09 -1.41
CA ARG A 57 10.00 -16.36 -0.61
C ARG A 57 9.37 -15.89 0.69
N GLU A 58 10.13 -15.99 1.76
CA GLU A 58 9.78 -15.40 3.05
C GLU A 58 9.79 -13.87 2.93
N THR A 59 8.89 -13.20 3.63
CA THR A 59 8.78 -11.73 3.62
C THR A 59 10.10 -11.03 4.00
N GLN A 60 10.92 -11.66 4.83
CA GLN A 60 12.23 -11.14 5.25
C GLN A 60 13.29 -11.15 4.13
N THR A 61 13.06 -11.88 3.06
CA THR A 61 14.00 -12.02 1.92
C THR A 61 13.61 -11.13 0.73
N LEU A 62 12.55 -10.36 0.87
CA LEU A 62 12.08 -9.44 -0.14
C LEU A 62 12.98 -8.20 -0.21
N SER A 63 13.12 -7.63 -1.41
CA SER A 63 13.73 -6.30 -1.58
C SER A 63 12.86 -5.22 -0.93
N GLY A 64 13.39 -4.01 -0.78
CA GLY A 64 12.62 -2.87 -0.25
C GLY A 64 11.35 -2.60 -1.06
N GLY A 65 11.44 -2.64 -2.39
CA GLY A 65 10.31 -2.46 -3.29
C GLY A 65 9.28 -3.58 -3.21
N GLU A 66 9.73 -4.83 -3.25
CA GLU A 66 8.86 -6.00 -3.09
C GLU A 66 8.11 -5.96 -1.75
N THR A 67 8.82 -5.61 -0.66
CA THR A 67 8.24 -5.45 0.68
C THR A 67 7.20 -4.33 0.70
N PHE A 68 7.50 -3.19 0.08
CA PHE A 68 6.58 -2.06 -0.01
C PHE A 68 5.30 -2.44 -0.76
N MET A 69 5.41 -3.03 -1.96
CA MET A 69 4.25 -3.47 -2.75
C MET A 69 3.40 -4.51 -2.00
N ALA A 70 4.05 -5.51 -1.39
CA ALA A 70 3.34 -6.54 -0.63
C ALA A 70 2.61 -5.96 0.59
N SER A 71 3.25 -5.04 1.32
CA SER A 71 2.66 -4.36 2.47
C SER A 71 1.49 -3.47 2.08
N LEU A 72 1.63 -2.70 0.99
CA LEU A 72 0.57 -1.85 0.47
C LEU A 72 -0.63 -2.69 -0.01
N ALA A 73 -0.38 -3.78 -0.74
CA ALA A 73 -1.43 -4.68 -1.18
C ALA A 73 -2.20 -5.32 0.00
N LEU A 74 -1.46 -5.72 1.05
CA LEU A 74 -2.06 -6.28 2.27
C LEU A 74 -2.91 -5.24 3.01
N ALA A 75 -2.40 -4.02 3.18
CA ALA A 75 -3.12 -2.93 3.82
C ALA A 75 -4.41 -2.58 3.08
N LEU A 76 -4.36 -2.53 1.75
CA LEU A 76 -5.53 -2.27 0.91
C LEU A 76 -6.56 -3.40 0.98
N GLY A 77 -6.11 -4.66 0.94
CA GLY A 77 -6.99 -5.82 1.08
C GLY A 77 -7.69 -5.85 2.43
N LEU A 78 -6.95 -5.55 3.50
CA LEU A 78 -7.51 -5.45 4.86
C LEU A 78 -8.54 -4.31 4.96
N ALA A 79 -8.22 -3.16 4.35
CA ALA A 79 -9.12 -2.02 4.29
C ALA A 79 -10.45 -2.36 3.60
N ASP A 80 -10.39 -3.08 2.49
CA ASP A 80 -11.58 -3.52 1.75
C ASP A 80 -12.43 -4.48 2.59
N VAL A 81 -11.81 -5.44 3.28
CA VAL A 81 -12.52 -6.36 4.19
C VAL A 81 -13.23 -5.61 5.31
N ILE A 82 -12.54 -4.65 5.95
CA ILE A 82 -13.15 -3.80 7.00
C ILE A 82 -14.35 -3.04 6.45
N SER A 83 -14.21 -2.42 5.27
CA SER A 83 -15.31 -1.67 4.65
C SER A 83 -16.51 -2.55 4.37
N HIS A 84 -16.30 -3.75 3.87
CA HIS A 84 -17.39 -4.71 3.63
C HIS A 84 -18.10 -5.18 4.90
N HIS A 85 -17.37 -5.43 5.99
CA HIS A 85 -17.95 -5.92 7.25
C HIS A 85 -18.62 -4.82 8.07
N SER A 86 -18.14 -3.59 7.97
CA SER A 86 -18.67 -2.45 8.75
C SER A 86 -19.95 -1.85 8.17
N GLY A 87 -20.44 -2.40 7.06
CA GLY A 87 -21.77 -2.12 6.52
C GLY A 87 -22.02 -0.69 6.04
N ALA A 88 -21.00 0.12 5.73
CA ALA A 88 -21.18 1.41 5.06
C ALA A 88 -19.99 2.41 5.11
N VAL A 89 -18.87 2.11 5.68
CA VAL A 89 -17.75 3.07 5.63
C VAL A 89 -16.89 2.74 4.43
N ASP A 90 -17.22 3.34 3.29
CA ASP A 90 -16.35 3.32 2.14
C ASP A 90 -15.09 4.16 2.46
N MET A 91 -13.94 3.50 2.55
CA MET A 91 -12.67 4.20 2.77
C MET A 91 -12.25 4.91 1.48
N GLN A 92 -12.70 6.14 1.34
CA GLN A 92 -12.45 6.97 0.15
C GLN A 92 -11.06 7.61 0.18
N THR A 93 -10.40 7.65 1.32
CA THR A 93 -9.09 8.31 1.46
C THR A 93 -8.05 7.35 2.03
N LEU A 94 -6.92 7.27 1.36
CA LEU A 94 -5.74 6.52 1.76
C LEU A 94 -4.57 7.48 1.94
N PHE A 95 -3.88 7.41 3.08
CA PHE A 95 -2.61 8.07 3.27
C PHE A 95 -1.49 7.03 3.31
N VAL A 96 -0.48 7.24 2.44
CA VAL A 96 0.76 6.45 2.42
C VAL A 96 1.87 7.36 2.91
N ASP A 97 2.42 7.01 4.08
CA ASP A 97 3.46 7.78 4.75
C ASP A 97 4.80 7.08 4.56
N GLU A 98 5.73 7.73 3.83
CA GLU A 98 7.08 7.25 3.56
C GLU A 98 7.14 5.89 2.78
N GLY A 99 8.33 5.29 2.71
CA GLY A 99 8.56 4.00 2.05
C GLY A 99 9.06 4.09 0.62
N PHE A 100 8.93 5.24 -0.03
CA PHE A 100 9.32 5.41 -1.45
C PHE A 100 10.84 5.62 -1.64
N GLY A 101 11.56 6.03 -0.60
CA GLY A 101 13.00 6.31 -0.68
C GLY A 101 13.89 5.08 -0.84
N SER A 102 13.37 3.89 -0.57
CA SER A 102 14.07 2.61 -0.74
C SER A 102 13.79 1.94 -2.10
N LEU A 103 12.95 2.56 -2.94
CA LEU A 103 12.58 2.03 -4.24
C LEU A 103 13.58 2.48 -5.32
N ASP A 104 13.94 1.56 -6.20
CA ASP A 104 14.58 1.94 -7.47
C ASP A 104 13.56 2.60 -8.42
N ALA A 105 14.04 3.19 -9.49
CA ALA A 105 13.21 3.96 -10.41
C ALA A 105 12.11 3.11 -11.09
N GLU A 106 12.41 1.85 -11.40
CA GLU A 106 11.46 0.93 -12.04
C GLU A 106 10.33 0.55 -11.06
N THR A 107 10.69 0.15 -9.85
CA THR A 107 9.72 -0.18 -8.80
C THR A 107 8.88 1.04 -8.40
N LEU A 108 9.48 2.23 -8.34
CA LEU A 108 8.75 3.48 -8.07
C LEU A 108 7.69 3.75 -9.15
N GLU A 109 8.03 3.50 -10.42
CA GLU A 109 7.09 3.61 -11.54
C GLU A 109 5.89 2.67 -11.37
N GLU A 110 6.15 1.38 -11.09
CA GLU A 110 5.11 0.37 -10.87
C GLU A 110 4.17 0.76 -9.70
N VAL A 111 4.75 1.21 -8.59
CA VAL A 111 3.98 1.67 -7.42
C VAL A 111 3.14 2.90 -7.77
N MET A 112 3.69 3.87 -8.50
CA MET A 112 2.94 5.06 -8.91
C MET A 112 1.77 4.71 -9.83
N LEU A 113 1.95 3.81 -10.78
CA LEU A 113 0.86 3.31 -11.64
C LEU A 113 -0.24 2.62 -10.83
N ALA A 114 0.14 1.82 -9.83
CA ALA A 114 -0.82 1.19 -8.93
C ALA A 114 -1.64 2.20 -8.12
N LEU A 115 -0.99 3.24 -7.59
CA LEU A 115 -1.66 4.32 -6.86
C LEU A 115 -2.57 5.16 -7.77
N GLU A 116 -2.17 5.41 -9.02
CA GLU A 116 -3.00 6.08 -10.02
C GLU A 116 -4.25 5.27 -10.36
N ASN A 117 -4.14 3.95 -10.50
CA ASN A 117 -5.28 3.06 -10.72
C ASN A 117 -6.26 3.09 -9.53
N LEU A 118 -5.75 3.13 -8.29
CA LEU A 118 -6.60 3.27 -7.10
C LEU A 118 -7.34 4.61 -7.09
N ARG A 119 -6.67 5.69 -7.50
CA ARG A 119 -7.29 7.02 -7.63
C ARG A 119 -8.36 7.04 -8.72
N ALA A 120 -8.11 6.41 -9.87
CA ALA A 120 -9.08 6.29 -10.95
C ALA A 120 -10.35 5.53 -10.51
N GLY A 121 -10.23 4.64 -9.52
CA GLY A 121 -11.35 3.97 -8.84
C GLY A 121 -12.14 4.86 -7.87
N GLY A 122 -11.89 6.18 -7.84
CA GLY A 122 -12.64 7.14 -7.03
C GLY A 122 -12.06 7.43 -5.64
N ARG A 123 -10.90 6.85 -5.30
CA ARG A 123 -10.23 7.09 -4.01
C ARG A 123 -9.33 8.34 -4.05
N THR A 124 -9.32 9.06 -2.95
CA THR A 124 -8.33 10.12 -2.72
C THR A 124 -7.07 9.51 -2.12
N ILE A 125 -5.91 9.77 -2.75
CA ILE A 125 -4.63 9.26 -2.28
C ILE A 125 -3.77 10.43 -1.81
N GLY A 126 -3.41 10.44 -0.52
CA GLY A 126 -2.43 11.34 0.06
C GLY A 126 -1.10 10.63 0.22
N LEU A 127 -0.02 11.24 -0.28
CA LEU A 127 1.33 10.68 -0.18
C LEU A 127 2.21 11.63 0.61
N VAL A 128 2.92 11.09 1.60
CA VAL A 128 3.96 11.82 2.34
C VAL A 128 5.30 11.27 1.89
N SER A 129 6.13 12.11 1.27
CA SER A 129 7.41 11.67 0.74
C SER A 129 8.40 12.84 0.61
N HIS A 130 9.67 12.53 0.76
CA HIS A 130 10.77 13.45 0.48
C HIS A 130 11.45 13.17 -0.87
N VAL A 131 10.97 12.17 -1.64
CA VAL A 131 11.56 11.75 -2.92
C VAL A 131 11.29 12.80 -4.00
N ALA A 132 12.37 13.25 -4.66
CA ALA A 132 12.30 14.34 -5.63
C ALA A 132 11.48 13.98 -6.89
N GLU A 133 11.57 12.74 -7.35
CA GLU A 133 10.83 12.21 -8.49
C GLU A 133 9.31 12.30 -8.27
N MET A 134 8.84 12.04 -7.06
CA MET A 134 7.42 12.17 -6.71
C MET A 134 6.92 13.60 -6.78
N LYS A 135 7.77 14.57 -6.40
CA LYS A 135 7.45 16.01 -6.49
C LYS A 135 7.21 16.47 -7.93
N GLN A 136 7.87 15.85 -8.89
CA GLN A 136 7.69 16.19 -10.32
C GLN A 136 6.40 15.63 -10.90
N ARG A 137 5.92 14.49 -10.38
CA ARG A 137 4.70 13.80 -10.87
C ARG A 137 3.41 14.31 -10.25
N ILE A 138 3.47 14.72 -8.98
CA ILE A 138 2.29 15.12 -8.21
C ILE A 138 2.14 16.64 -8.29
N THR A 139 1.12 17.09 -9.00
CA THR A 139 0.84 18.52 -9.21
C THR A 139 0.23 19.21 -8.00
N ASN A 140 -0.64 18.52 -7.24
CA ASN A 140 -1.27 19.07 -6.05
C ASN A 140 -0.47 18.65 -4.82
N ARG A 141 0.25 19.59 -4.21
CA ARG A 141 1.10 19.29 -3.08
C ARG A 141 1.08 20.35 -2.00
N ILE A 142 1.41 19.90 -0.80
CA ILE A 142 1.62 20.74 0.38
C ILE A 142 3.09 20.56 0.78
N SER A 143 3.85 21.63 0.78
CA SER A 143 5.25 21.64 1.20
C SER A 143 5.37 22.25 2.59
N VAL A 144 6.08 21.55 3.49
CA VAL A 144 6.44 22.08 4.81
C VAL A 144 7.85 22.63 4.74
N VAL A 145 7.97 23.95 4.83
CA VAL A 145 9.25 24.66 4.72
C VAL A 145 9.70 25.08 6.11
N LYS A 146 10.90 24.65 6.51
CA LYS A 146 11.53 25.08 7.76
C LYS A 146 12.12 26.48 7.62
N THR A 147 11.79 27.36 8.56
CA THR A 147 12.34 28.71 8.66
C THR A 147 13.05 28.90 10.01
N GLN A 148 13.75 30.02 10.20
CA GLN A 148 14.40 30.35 11.47
C GLN A 148 13.39 30.56 12.62
N HIS A 149 12.13 30.84 12.31
CA HIS A 149 11.05 31.11 13.27
C HIS A 149 10.02 30.00 13.37
N GLY A 150 10.28 28.81 12.80
CA GLY A 150 9.38 27.69 12.79
C GLY A 150 9.17 27.12 11.39
N SER A 151 8.07 26.40 11.20
CA SER A 151 7.72 25.81 9.90
C SER A 151 6.51 26.51 9.29
N THR A 152 6.54 26.72 7.98
CA THR A 152 5.44 27.27 7.19
C THR A 152 4.92 26.24 6.21
N ILE A 153 3.67 26.39 5.80
CA ILE A 153 3.01 25.52 4.81
C ILE A 153 2.85 26.28 3.51
N GLU A 154 3.38 25.74 2.43
CA GLU A 154 3.20 26.23 1.08
C GLU A 154 2.35 25.24 0.28
N ARG A 155 1.37 25.74 -0.47
CA ARG A 155 0.52 24.93 -1.34
C ARG A 155 0.87 25.22 -2.79
N GLU A 156 1.03 24.14 -3.55
CA GLU A 156 1.24 24.18 -4.98
C GLU A 156 0.18 23.32 -5.69
N GLY A 157 -0.38 23.80 -6.80
CA GLY A 157 -1.38 23.11 -7.60
C GLY A 157 -2.74 23.85 -7.65
N ALA A 158 -3.65 23.36 -8.48
CA ALA A 158 -4.98 23.92 -8.63
C ALA A 158 -5.81 23.69 -7.35
N VAL A 159 -6.38 24.74 -6.79
CA VAL A 159 -7.37 24.64 -5.71
C VAL A 159 -8.65 24.11 -6.32
N ILE A 160 -8.94 22.83 -6.17
CA ILE A 160 -10.28 22.30 -6.44
C ILE A 160 -11.11 22.67 -5.21
N LEU A 161 -11.85 23.76 -5.32
CA LEU A 161 -12.93 24.04 -4.37
C LEU A 161 -14.01 23.00 -4.64
N ALA A 162 -14.11 22.01 -3.75
CA ALA A 162 -15.27 21.13 -3.73
C ALA A 162 -16.49 21.99 -3.39
N GLY A 163 -17.43 22.09 -4.33
CA GLY A 163 -18.76 22.68 -4.13
C GLY A 163 -19.66 21.68 -3.40
#